data_07250d7e1429c22f2b48ba9306b0f678
#
_entry.id   07250d7e1429c22f2b48ba9306b0f678
#
_cell.length_a   1.000
_cell.length_b   1.000
_cell.length_c   1.000
_cell.angle_alpha   90.00
_cell.angle_beta   90.00
_cell.angle_gamma   90.00
#
_symmetry.space_group_name_H-M   'P 1'
#
loop_
_entity.id
_entity.type
_entity.pdbx_description
1 polymer ?
#
loop_
_entity_poly.entity_id
_entity_poly.type
_entity_poly.pdbx_seq_one_letter_code
_entity_poly.pdbx_strand_id
1 'polypeptide(L)'
;MKGEKVRINETILFGKYRIISTLGAGNTSTVYLAEHIKLNVYRAIKCIPKDTALVTSFSLEAQLLKDLNHPGIPVIYDIEEDDGFYYMVEEFIQGESLDTFVSHQRVSHELLLKFGIQLCDILYYLHNYMPYPILYQDLKPEHIIVCGDDLKLIDFGIASFFTGSGENYQIYGTEEFAAPEALAGLPVSPQADIYSLGKLLEYLSHYSDESVSAHFCMALQKATAVSTADRYETILLFREDLEKELTAAYDPVSHLTRKIFVFGSKTGVGTTHISISLVSCLNQSGYPAVYMEHHASDSLHS
;
A
#
# COMPACT_ATOMS: atom_id res chain seq x y z
N MET A 1 23.88 31.88 3.53
CA MET A 1 24.53 31.38 4.77
C MET A 1 24.24 29.89 4.80
N LYS A 2 25.26 29.03 4.91
CA LYS A 2 25.09 27.56 5.00
C LYS A 2 24.39 27.28 6.33
N GLY A 3 23.21 26.65 6.28
CA GLY A 3 22.47 26.23 7.45
C GLY A 3 23.36 25.37 8.36
N GLU A 4 23.55 25.80 9.61
CA GLU A 4 24.25 25.00 10.62
C GLU A 4 23.43 23.70 10.82
N LYS A 5 24.05 22.56 10.45
CA LYS A 5 23.50 21.25 10.81
C LYS A 5 23.44 21.14 12.33
N VAL A 6 22.26 20.87 12.86
CA VAL A 6 22.02 20.57 14.27
C VAL A 6 23.06 19.53 14.74
N ARG A 7 23.82 19.86 15.82
CA ARG A 7 24.78 18.92 16.41
C ARG A 7 24.02 17.80 17.13
N ILE A 8 24.08 16.60 16.60
CA ILE A 8 23.46 15.40 17.15
C ILE A 8 24.02 15.16 18.58
N ASN A 9 23.19 14.72 19.53
CA ASN A 9 23.46 14.36 20.92
C ASN A 9 23.69 15.47 21.93
N GLU A 10 23.90 16.73 21.53
CA GLU A 10 24.06 17.88 22.48
C GLU A 10 22.91 18.89 22.37
N THR A 11 22.08 18.77 21.34
CA THR A 11 21.02 19.74 21.07
C THR A 11 19.71 19.35 21.76
N ILE A 12 19.21 20.26 22.59
CA ILE A 12 17.89 20.20 23.20
C ILE A 12 17.03 21.26 22.53
N LEU A 13 15.99 20.85 21.81
CA LEU A 13 15.02 21.75 21.21
C LEU A 13 13.95 22.10 22.22
N PHE A 14 13.64 23.39 22.33
CA PHE A 14 12.55 23.97 23.16
C PHE A 14 12.60 23.56 24.63
N GLY A 15 13.78 23.12 25.14
CA GLY A 15 13.93 22.58 26.50
C GLY A 15 13.15 21.28 26.76
N LYS A 16 12.58 20.66 25.72
CA LYS A 16 11.73 19.49 25.80
C LYS A 16 12.32 18.25 25.12
N TYR A 17 12.99 18.41 23.97
CA TYR A 17 13.35 17.32 23.07
C TYR A 17 14.86 17.21 22.89
N ARG A 18 15.46 16.12 23.32
CA ARG A 18 16.88 15.80 23.07
C ARG A 18 17.01 15.10 21.74
N ILE A 19 17.78 15.66 20.81
CA ILE A 19 18.05 15.02 19.51
C ILE A 19 18.97 13.81 19.71
N ILE A 20 18.55 12.66 19.22
CA ILE A 20 19.31 11.40 19.29
C ILE A 20 20.04 11.12 17.98
N SER A 21 19.32 11.14 16.85
CA SER A 21 19.87 10.87 15.53
C SER A 21 19.02 11.51 14.43
N THR A 22 19.51 11.49 13.20
CA THR A 22 18.72 11.82 12.02
C THR A 22 18.04 10.54 11.51
N LEU A 23 16.73 10.59 11.31
CA LEU A 23 15.94 9.52 10.68
C LEU A 23 15.94 9.64 9.15
N GLY A 24 15.90 10.87 8.63
CA GLY A 24 15.92 11.15 7.20
C GLY A 24 16.35 12.60 6.93
N ALA A 25 17.01 12.82 5.80
CA ALA A 25 17.40 14.14 5.34
C ALA A 25 17.13 14.24 3.83
N GLY A 26 16.15 15.04 3.47
CA GLY A 26 15.82 15.40 2.09
C GLY A 26 16.43 16.76 1.69
N ASN A 27 16.16 17.18 0.47
CA ASN A 27 16.59 18.49 -0.03
C ASN A 27 15.97 19.67 0.73
N THR A 28 14.84 19.46 1.37
CA THR A 28 13.92 20.50 1.85
C THR A 28 13.56 20.36 3.32
N SER A 29 13.74 19.19 3.91
CA SER A 29 13.44 18.89 5.30
C SER A 29 14.42 17.90 5.89
N THR A 30 14.52 17.92 7.23
CA THR A 30 15.27 16.91 7.98
C THR A 30 14.36 16.36 9.07
N VAL A 31 14.32 15.04 9.22
CA VAL A 31 13.56 14.37 10.27
C VAL A 31 14.55 13.82 11.30
N TYR A 32 14.36 14.17 12.56
CA TYR A 32 15.18 13.73 13.68
C TYR A 32 14.42 12.75 14.57
N LEU A 33 15.12 11.75 15.09
CA LEU A 33 14.72 11.03 16.28
C LEU A 33 15.06 11.87 17.50
N ALA A 34 14.10 12.13 18.35
CA ALA A 34 14.28 12.86 19.59
C ALA A 34 13.64 12.15 20.77
N GLU A 35 14.22 12.32 21.95
CA GLU A 35 13.65 11.89 23.22
C GLU A 35 12.97 13.07 23.92
N HIS A 36 11.69 12.93 24.26
CA HIS A 36 11.02 13.88 25.13
C HIS A 36 11.51 13.72 26.57
N ILE A 37 12.34 14.66 27.06
CA ILE A 37 13.14 14.53 28.31
C ILE A 37 12.28 14.21 29.54
N LYS A 38 11.09 14.83 29.68
CA LYS A 38 10.24 14.64 30.87
C LYS A 38 9.38 13.39 30.80
N LEU A 39 8.98 12.98 29.61
CA LEU A 39 8.09 11.83 29.39
C LEU A 39 8.86 10.53 29.14
N ASN A 40 10.13 10.64 28.80
CA ASN A 40 11.02 9.52 28.47
C ASN A 40 10.45 8.65 27.33
N VAL A 41 9.97 9.33 26.27
CA VAL A 41 9.40 8.71 25.07
C VAL A 41 10.05 9.30 23.83
N TYR A 42 10.13 8.49 22.76
CA TYR A 42 10.66 8.94 21.48
C TYR A 42 9.62 9.67 20.64
N ARG A 43 10.09 10.61 19.83
CA ARG A 43 9.33 11.40 18.87
C ARG A 43 10.12 11.53 17.57
N ALA A 44 9.41 11.62 16.45
CA ALA A 44 9.97 12.11 15.20
C ALA A 44 9.76 13.62 15.13
N ILE A 45 10.80 14.38 14.74
CA ILE A 45 10.71 15.83 14.60
C ILE A 45 11.11 16.21 13.18
N LYS A 46 10.11 16.60 12.37
CA LYS A 46 10.29 17.10 11.01
C LYS A 46 10.62 18.60 11.08
N CYS A 47 11.80 18.97 10.55
CA CYS A 47 12.33 20.32 10.58
C CYS A 47 12.39 20.90 9.17
N ILE A 48 11.80 22.07 8.95
CA ILE A 48 11.72 22.76 7.65
C ILE A 48 12.22 24.21 7.80
N PRO A 49 13.16 24.69 6.95
CA PRO A 49 13.59 26.08 6.96
C PRO A 49 12.44 27.05 6.61
N LYS A 50 12.38 28.19 7.31
CA LYS A 50 11.36 29.22 7.10
C LYS A 50 11.47 29.97 5.75
N ASP A 51 12.63 29.94 5.12
CA ASP A 51 12.92 30.64 3.86
C ASP A 51 12.59 29.81 2.62
N THR A 52 11.83 28.71 2.76
CA THR A 52 11.48 27.82 1.67
C THR A 52 10.04 27.99 1.21
N ALA A 53 9.78 27.66 -0.07
CA ALA A 53 8.43 27.61 -0.62
C ALA A 53 7.55 26.53 0.05
N LEU A 54 8.14 25.68 0.90
CA LEU A 54 7.48 24.56 1.57
C LEU A 54 6.71 24.94 2.83
N VAL A 55 6.80 26.16 3.30
CA VAL A 55 6.07 26.63 4.48
C VAL A 55 4.56 26.43 4.32
N THR A 56 4.03 26.66 3.11
CA THR A 56 2.61 26.43 2.80
C THR A 56 2.26 24.95 2.88
N SER A 57 3.08 24.07 2.29
CA SER A 57 2.90 22.61 2.35
C SER A 57 2.97 22.08 3.78
N PHE A 58 3.96 22.54 4.56
CA PHE A 58 4.09 22.21 5.99
C PHE A 58 2.85 22.61 6.81
N SER A 59 2.33 23.81 6.57
CA SER A 59 1.12 24.29 7.25
C SER A 59 -0.11 23.47 6.88
N LEU A 60 -0.23 23.05 5.62
CA LEU A 60 -1.31 22.18 5.16
C LEU A 60 -1.19 20.77 5.75
N GLU A 61 0.01 20.19 5.74
CA GLU A 61 0.30 18.89 6.36
C GLU A 61 -0.09 18.88 7.83
N ALA A 62 0.32 19.90 8.57
CA ALA A 62 -0.03 20.05 9.97
C ALA A 62 -1.55 20.21 10.20
N GLN A 63 -2.23 20.97 9.33
CA GLN A 63 -3.69 21.12 9.38
C GLN A 63 -4.43 19.82 9.07
N LEU A 64 -3.94 19.02 8.15
CA LEU A 64 -4.50 17.71 7.83
C LEU A 64 -4.32 16.75 9.01
N LEU A 65 -3.08 16.56 9.45
CA LEU A 65 -2.73 15.54 10.43
C LEU A 65 -3.31 15.79 11.83
N LYS A 66 -3.50 17.06 12.25
CA LYS A 66 -4.00 17.39 13.61
C LYS A 66 -5.36 16.79 13.94
N ASP A 67 -6.20 16.59 12.91
CA ASP A 67 -7.57 16.11 13.05
C ASP A 67 -7.73 14.64 12.66
N LEU A 68 -6.66 14.00 12.14
CA LEU A 68 -6.67 12.59 11.75
C LEU A 68 -6.41 11.70 12.97
N ASN A 69 -7.25 10.65 13.09
CA ASN A 69 -7.11 9.65 14.14
C ASN A 69 -7.34 8.26 13.54
N HIS A 70 -6.26 7.65 13.07
CA HIS A 70 -6.27 6.31 12.49
C HIS A 70 -4.99 5.57 12.87
N PRO A 71 -5.04 4.27 13.24
CA PRO A 71 -3.84 3.53 13.68
C PRO A 71 -2.72 3.49 12.62
N GLY A 72 -3.05 3.56 11.34
CA GLY A 72 -2.09 3.61 10.22
C GLY A 72 -1.56 5.01 9.88
N ILE A 73 -1.86 6.05 10.68
CA ILE A 73 -1.41 7.44 10.45
C ILE A 73 -0.73 7.95 11.71
N PRO A 74 0.43 8.63 11.63
CA PRO A 74 1.11 9.17 12.80
C PRO A 74 0.32 10.29 13.45
N VAL A 75 0.40 10.36 14.76
CA VAL A 75 -0.20 11.44 15.56
C VAL A 75 0.76 12.62 15.64
N ILE A 76 0.28 13.84 15.39
CA ILE A 76 1.00 15.07 15.71
C ILE A 76 0.82 15.40 17.19
N TYR A 77 1.90 15.71 17.86
CA TYR A 77 1.92 16.08 19.30
C TYR A 77 2.10 17.57 19.52
N ASP A 78 2.92 18.23 18.69
CA ASP A 78 3.26 19.65 18.87
C ASP A 78 3.76 20.26 17.57
N ILE A 79 3.64 21.58 17.45
CA ILE A 79 4.26 22.38 16.41
C ILE A 79 5.02 23.51 17.10
N GLU A 80 6.29 23.61 16.81
CA GLU A 80 7.18 24.61 17.40
C GLU A 80 7.89 25.39 16.29
N GLU A 81 8.45 26.54 16.62
CA GLU A 81 9.25 27.33 15.71
C GLU A 81 10.37 28.07 16.43
N ASP A 82 11.43 28.36 15.70
CA ASP A 82 12.49 29.30 16.10
C ASP A 82 12.70 30.34 14.98
N ASP A 83 13.79 31.13 15.07
CA ASP A 83 14.07 32.20 14.09
C ASP A 83 14.29 31.66 12.65
N GLY A 84 14.69 30.38 12.48
CA GLY A 84 15.11 29.83 11.21
C GLY A 84 14.24 28.70 10.70
N PHE A 85 13.50 28.00 11.57
CA PHE A 85 12.83 26.75 11.23
C PHE A 85 11.43 26.61 11.84
N TYR A 86 10.59 25.83 11.17
CA TYR A 86 9.40 25.20 11.73
C TYR A 86 9.69 23.74 12.08
N TYR A 87 9.06 23.25 13.14
CA TYR A 87 9.23 21.90 13.66
C TYR A 87 7.87 21.27 13.90
N MET A 88 7.64 20.10 13.32
CA MET A 88 6.47 19.26 13.59
C MET A 88 6.91 18.06 14.42
N VAL A 89 6.32 17.90 15.58
CA VAL A 89 6.62 16.81 16.52
C VAL A 89 5.56 15.73 16.34
N GLU A 90 5.98 14.59 15.88
CA GLU A 90 5.11 13.48 15.51
C GLU A 90 5.40 12.21 16.31
N GLU A 91 4.50 11.26 16.21
CA GLU A 91 4.73 9.89 16.66
C GLU A 91 5.99 9.32 16.02
N PHE A 92 6.92 8.84 16.87
CA PHE A 92 8.02 8.01 16.38
C PHE A 92 7.50 6.60 16.13
N ILE A 93 7.58 6.16 14.91
CA ILE A 93 7.15 4.84 14.48
C ILE A 93 8.36 3.90 14.50
N GLN A 94 8.30 2.90 15.37
CA GLN A 94 9.36 1.90 15.46
C GLN A 94 9.15 0.84 14.39
N GLY A 95 9.90 0.94 13.31
CA GLY A 95 9.82 0.07 12.14
C GLY A 95 10.85 0.49 11.11
N GLU A 96 10.75 -0.08 9.94
CA GLU A 96 11.55 0.29 8.77
C GLU A 96 10.66 0.62 7.58
N SER A 97 11.16 1.43 6.65
CA SER A 97 10.42 1.75 5.44
C SER A 97 10.22 0.50 4.56
N LEU A 98 9.13 0.47 3.82
CA LEU A 98 8.76 -0.70 3.00
C LEU A 98 9.81 -0.99 1.91
N ASP A 99 10.47 0.02 1.36
CA ASP A 99 11.60 -0.15 0.43
C ASP A 99 12.80 -0.84 1.11
N THR A 100 13.12 -0.45 2.35
CA THR A 100 14.14 -1.12 3.15
C THR A 100 13.74 -2.55 3.47
N PHE A 101 12.50 -2.76 3.92
CA PHE A 101 11.96 -4.09 4.24
C PHE A 101 12.10 -5.05 3.07
N VAL A 102 11.66 -4.69 1.85
CA VAL A 102 11.73 -5.57 0.68
C VAL A 102 13.15 -5.77 0.15
N SER A 103 14.09 -4.89 0.52
CA SER A 103 15.50 -5.05 0.12
C SER A 103 16.18 -6.27 0.74
N HIS A 104 15.70 -6.74 1.89
CA HIS A 104 16.28 -7.86 2.63
C HIS A 104 15.28 -8.96 3.00
N GLN A 105 13.98 -8.74 2.79
CA GLN A 105 12.94 -9.73 3.08
C GLN A 105 12.01 -9.95 1.88
N ARG A 106 11.74 -11.22 1.56
CA ARG A 106 10.75 -11.56 0.55
C ARG A 106 9.34 -11.41 1.08
N VAL A 107 8.43 -11.01 0.20
CA VAL A 107 7.03 -10.79 0.52
C VAL A 107 6.23 -11.99 0.03
N SER A 108 5.63 -12.78 0.92
CA SER A 108 4.70 -13.82 0.49
C SER A 108 3.45 -13.20 -0.15
N HIS A 109 2.76 -13.97 -0.98
CA HIS A 109 1.51 -13.49 -1.59
C HIS A 109 0.47 -13.08 -0.53
N GLU A 110 0.39 -13.84 0.55
CA GLU A 110 -0.48 -13.52 1.70
C GLU A 110 -0.12 -12.17 2.34
N LEU A 111 1.17 -11.94 2.60
CA LEU A 111 1.64 -10.67 3.21
C LEU A 111 1.39 -9.48 2.29
N LEU A 112 1.60 -9.65 0.98
CA LEU A 112 1.32 -8.64 -0.03
C LEU A 112 -0.16 -8.25 -0.02
N LEU A 113 -1.08 -9.22 0.04
CA LEU A 113 -2.52 -8.97 0.15
C LEU A 113 -2.88 -8.27 1.46
N LYS A 114 -2.30 -8.70 2.60
CA LYS A 114 -2.51 -8.04 3.90
C LYS A 114 -2.05 -6.58 3.87
N PHE A 115 -0.90 -6.29 3.29
CA PHE A 115 -0.41 -4.92 3.12
C PHE A 115 -1.35 -4.10 2.24
N GLY A 116 -1.79 -4.67 1.11
CA GLY A 116 -2.76 -4.00 0.24
C GLY A 116 -4.07 -3.67 0.94
N ILE A 117 -4.62 -4.59 1.73
CA ILE A 117 -5.86 -4.40 2.49
C ILE A 117 -5.68 -3.31 3.55
N GLN A 118 -4.57 -3.31 4.32
CA GLN A 118 -4.31 -2.27 5.31
C GLN A 118 -4.18 -0.87 4.67
N LEU A 119 -3.49 -0.77 3.53
CA LEU A 119 -3.38 0.49 2.79
C LEU A 119 -4.74 0.94 2.24
N CYS A 120 -5.58 0.00 1.78
CA CYS A 120 -6.96 0.32 1.42
C CYS A 120 -7.75 0.88 2.61
N ASP A 121 -7.58 0.35 3.82
CA ASP A 121 -8.26 0.85 5.03
C ASP A 121 -7.82 2.28 5.38
N ILE A 122 -6.52 2.59 5.28
CA ILE A 122 -6.00 3.95 5.49
C ILE A 122 -6.58 4.90 4.43
N LEU A 123 -6.51 4.53 3.14
CA LEU A 123 -7.04 5.36 2.07
C LEU A 123 -8.57 5.51 2.15
N TYR A 124 -9.28 4.46 2.56
CA TYR A 124 -10.73 4.55 2.80
C TYR A 124 -11.05 5.57 3.88
N TYR A 125 -10.31 5.58 4.99
CA TYR A 125 -10.46 6.59 6.05
C TYR A 125 -10.23 8.00 5.51
N LEU A 126 -9.16 8.22 4.71
CA LEU A 126 -8.86 9.52 4.11
C LEU A 126 -9.93 9.96 3.10
N HIS A 127 -10.34 9.06 2.19
CA HIS A 127 -11.33 9.36 1.15
C HIS A 127 -12.74 9.62 1.69
N ASN A 128 -13.03 9.20 2.93
CA ASN A 128 -14.31 9.45 3.61
C ASN A 128 -14.20 10.51 4.72
N TYR A 129 -13.09 11.24 4.78
CA TYR A 129 -12.92 12.32 5.74
C TYR A 129 -13.92 13.45 5.47
N MET A 130 -14.49 14.00 6.52
CA MET A 130 -15.50 15.07 6.42
C MET A 130 -14.92 16.41 6.91
N PRO A 131 -15.26 17.56 6.30
CA PRO A 131 -16.28 17.72 5.23
C PRO A 131 -15.78 17.44 3.82
N TYR A 132 -14.48 17.26 3.60
CA TYR A 132 -13.89 17.03 2.29
C TYR A 132 -12.99 15.81 2.34
N PRO A 133 -13.10 14.88 1.36
CA PRO A 133 -12.13 13.80 1.20
C PRO A 133 -10.70 14.31 1.16
N ILE A 134 -9.77 13.51 1.67
CA ILE A 134 -8.33 13.78 1.58
C ILE A 134 -7.73 12.83 0.56
N LEU A 135 -7.01 13.39 -0.41
CA LEU A 135 -6.18 12.66 -1.36
C LEU A 135 -4.75 12.62 -0.82
N TYR A 136 -4.16 11.43 -0.80
CA TYR A 136 -2.80 11.25 -0.28
C TYR A 136 -1.72 11.62 -1.30
N GLN A 137 -1.85 11.18 -2.55
CA GLN A 137 -1.10 11.53 -3.76
C GLN A 137 0.39 11.12 -3.83
N ASP A 138 1.04 10.71 -2.74
CA ASP A 138 2.46 10.31 -2.75
C ASP A 138 2.68 8.90 -2.17
N LEU A 139 1.84 7.95 -2.57
CA LEU A 139 1.95 6.58 -2.12
C LEU A 139 3.14 5.89 -2.79
N LYS A 140 4.17 5.58 -1.99
CA LYS A 140 5.41 4.93 -2.41
C LYS A 140 6.04 4.17 -1.24
N PRO A 141 6.94 3.21 -1.50
CA PRO A 141 7.53 2.37 -0.45
C PRO A 141 8.22 3.14 0.66
N GLU A 142 8.87 4.25 0.36
CA GLU A 142 9.61 5.08 1.34
C GLU A 142 8.68 5.77 2.34
N HIS A 143 7.41 5.97 1.98
CA HIS A 143 6.41 6.62 2.82
C HIS A 143 5.55 5.65 3.63
N ILE A 144 5.91 4.37 3.64
CA ILE A 144 5.22 3.33 4.39
C ILE A 144 6.19 2.70 5.37
N ILE A 145 5.88 2.73 6.65
CA ILE A 145 6.67 2.07 7.70
C ILE A 145 6.03 0.73 8.06
N VAL A 146 6.83 -0.33 8.00
CA VAL A 146 6.45 -1.68 8.43
C VAL A 146 6.75 -1.82 9.92
N CYS A 147 5.72 -2.11 10.73
CA CYS A 147 5.79 -2.23 12.18
C CYS A 147 5.30 -3.63 12.60
N GLY A 148 6.12 -4.67 12.41
CA GLY A 148 5.67 -6.04 12.52
C GLY A 148 4.68 -6.39 11.41
N ASP A 149 3.43 -6.71 11.77
CA ASP A 149 2.37 -7.02 10.80
C ASP A 149 1.56 -5.79 10.37
N ASP A 150 1.82 -4.61 10.97
CA ASP A 150 1.07 -3.38 10.73
C ASP A 150 1.85 -2.42 9.84
N LEU A 151 1.10 -1.60 9.08
CA LEU A 151 1.64 -0.53 8.27
C LEU A 151 1.23 0.84 8.81
N LYS A 152 2.16 1.80 8.70
CA LYS A 152 1.86 3.22 8.90
C LYS A 152 2.27 4.03 7.69
N LEU A 153 1.36 4.87 7.24
CA LEU A 153 1.57 5.80 6.12
C LEU A 153 2.08 7.12 6.69
N ILE A 154 3.25 7.55 6.23
CA ILE A 154 3.93 8.79 6.69
C ILE A 154 4.03 9.80 5.56
N ASP A 155 4.39 11.03 5.87
CA ASP A 155 4.63 12.14 4.94
C ASP A 155 3.38 12.57 4.14
N PHE A 156 2.61 13.48 4.72
CA PHE A 156 1.42 14.08 4.12
C PHE A 156 1.71 15.41 3.40
N GLY A 157 2.98 15.67 3.06
CA GLY A 157 3.45 16.95 2.54
C GLY A 157 2.81 17.43 1.24
N ILE A 158 2.23 16.53 0.43
CA ILE A 158 1.45 16.86 -0.77
C ILE A 158 0.00 16.38 -0.72
N ALA A 159 -0.42 15.81 0.40
CA ALA A 159 -1.83 15.46 0.60
C ALA A 159 -2.71 16.71 0.58
N SER A 160 -3.93 16.59 0.07
CA SER A 160 -4.82 17.73 -0.11
C SER A 160 -6.28 17.36 0.07
N PHE A 161 -7.10 18.36 0.44
CA PHE A 161 -8.54 18.20 0.44
C PHE A 161 -9.11 18.18 -0.98
N PHE A 162 -9.95 17.21 -1.28
CA PHE A 162 -10.67 17.12 -2.53
C PHE A 162 -11.95 17.97 -2.46
N THR A 163 -11.91 19.18 -3.01
CA THR A 163 -13.04 20.12 -3.00
C THR A 163 -13.92 20.03 -4.26
N GLY A 164 -13.53 19.20 -5.23
CA GLY A 164 -14.23 19.10 -6.53
C GLY A 164 -14.09 20.36 -7.42
N SER A 165 -13.54 21.45 -6.90
CA SER A 165 -13.24 22.66 -7.67
C SER A 165 -11.85 22.56 -8.27
N GLY A 166 -11.75 22.61 -9.58
CA GLY A 166 -10.52 22.42 -10.36
C GLY A 166 -9.44 23.50 -10.16
N GLU A 167 -9.18 23.96 -8.95
CA GLU A 167 -8.22 25.01 -8.68
C GLU A 167 -6.85 24.43 -8.26
N ASN A 168 -5.83 24.82 -9.03
CA ASN A 168 -4.39 24.56 -8.82
C ASN A 168 -3.93 23.10 -8.89
N TYR A 169 -3.88 22.59 -10.13
CA TYR A 169 -3.19 21.34 -10.41
C TYR A 169 -1.68 21.59 -10.53
N GLN A 170 -0.94 21.36 -9.45
CA GLN A 170 0.51 21.18 -9.52
C GLN A 170 0.78 19.72 -9.87
N ILE A 171 1.87 19.47 -10.61
CA ILE A 171 2.35 18.12 -10.85
C ILE A 171 2.92 17.60 -9.54
N TYR A 172 2.28 16.59 -8.96
CA TYR A 172 2.70 15.96 -7.72
C TYR A 172 2.89 14.46 -7.90
N GLY A 173 3.67 13.88 -7.02
CA GLY A 173 3.90 12.46 -6.90
C GLY A 173 5.22 11.99 -7.52
N THR A 174 5.58 10.76 -7.18
CA THR A 174 6.76 10.07 -7.70
C THR A 174 6.38 9.40 -9.02
N GLU A 175 7.11 9.66 -10.11
CA GLU A 175 6.78 9.26 -11.49
C GLU A 175 6.40 7.77 -11.61
N GLU A 176 7.06 6.91 -10.85
CA GLU A 176 6.84 5.46 -10.88
C GLU A 176 5.46 5.04 -10.35
N PHE A 177 4.91 5.76 -9.35
CA PHE A 177 3.68 5.41 -8.64
C PHE A 177 2.52 6.35 -8.93
N ALA A 178 2.80 7.58 -9.41
CA ALA A 178 1.78 8.60 -9.60
C ALA A 178 0.84 8.27 -10.77
N ALA A 179 -0.44 8.60 -10.60
CA ALA A 179 -1.44 8.41 -11.64
C ALA A 179 -1.17 9.30 -12.87
N PRO A 180 -1.49 8.83 -14.11
CA PRO A 180 -1.22 9.57 -15.33
C PRO A 180 -1.82 11.00 -15.34
N GLU A 181 -3.03 11.18 -14.79
CA GLU A 181 -3.67 12.47 -14.65
C GLU A 181 -2.91 13.40 -13.70
N ALA A 182 -2.33 12.88 -12.62
CA ALA A 182 -1.52 13.68 -11.69
C ALA A 182 -0.23 14.16 -12.37
N LEU A 183 0.46 13.28 -13.10
CA LEU A 183 1.67 13.62 -13.87
C LEU A 183 1.37 14.59 -15.03
N ALA A 184 0.16 14.55 -15.59
CA ALA A 184 -0.27 15.47 -16.63
C ALA A 184 -0.77 16.82 -16.09
N GLY A 185 -0.81 17.04 -14.75
CA GLY A 185 -1.36 18.23 -14.14
C GLY A 185 -2.87 18.38 -14.37
N LEU A 186 -3.57 17.27 -14.55
CA LEU A 186 -5.02 17.23 -14.71
C LEU A 186 -5.73 17.09 -13.36
N PRO A 187 -7.06 17.32 -13.29
CA PRO A 187 -7.83 17.08 -12.08
C PRO A 187 -7.64 15.67 -11.52
N VAL A 188 -7.27 15.59 -10.24
CA VAL A 188 -7.14 14.33 -9.53
C VAL A 188 -8.37 14.05 -8.67
N SER A 189 -8.67 12.79 -8.44
CA SER A 189 -9.75 12.28 -7.61
C SER A 189 -9.24 11.15 -6.72
N PRO A 190 -10.03 10.59 -5.79
CA PRO A 190 -9.64 9.42 -5.01
C PRO A 190 -9.13 8.23 -5.85
N GLN A 191 -9.51 8.16 -7.11
CA GLN A 191 -9.04 7.15 -8.04
C GLN A 191 -7.55 7.27 -8.41
N ALA A 192 -6.92 8.44 -8.16
CA ALA A 192 -5.47 8.58 -8.30
C ALA A 192 -4.71 7.77 -7.22
N ASP A 193 -5.19 7.78 -5.98
CA ASP A 193 -4.61 6.98 -4.90
C ASP A 193 -4.83 5.47 -5.14
N ILE A 194 -5.96 5.07 -5.76
CA ILE A 194 -6.20 3.68 -6.16
C ILE A 194 -5.16 3.24 -7.20
N TYR A 195 -4.85 4.09 -8.18
CA TYR A 195 -3.81 3.82 -9.15
C TYR A 195 -2.45 3.66 -8.48
N SER A 196 -2.09 4.59 -7.59
CA SER A 196 -0.81 4.55 -6.86
C SER A 196 -0.68 3.29 -6.00
N LEU A 197 -1.76 2.86 -5.32
CA LEU A 197 -1.77 1.61 -4.58
C LEU A 197 -1.63 0.40 -5.51
N GLY A 198 -2.30 0.40 -6.66
CA GLY A 198 -2.13 -0.65 -7.67
C GLY A 198 -0.68 -0.78 -8.13
N LYS A 199 -0.02 0.35 -8.42
CA LYS A 199 1.41 0.40 -8.80
C LYS A 199 2.33 -0.06 -7.68
N LEU A 200 2.03 0.30 -6.44
CA LEU A 200 2.77 -0.17 -5.28
C LEU A 200 2.67 -1.69 -5.10
N LEU A 201 1.48 -2.26 -5.22
CA LEU A 201 1.29 -3.71 -5.13
C LEU A 201 1.94 -4.46 -6.31
N GLU A 202 1.93 -3.87 -7.52
CA GLU A 202 2.68 -4.37 -8.66
C GLU A 202 4.19 -4.38 -8.36
N TYR A 203 4.74 -3.27 -7.84
CA TYR A 203 6.13 -3.18 -7.39
C TYR A 203 6.46 -4.26 -6.34
N LEU A 204 5.64 -4.41 -5.29
CA LEU A 204 5.86 -5.40 -4.24
C LEU A 204 5.81 -6.85 -4.76
N SER A 205 5.00 -7.13 -5.78
CA SER A 205 4.90 -8.46 -6.37
C SER A 205 6.21 -8.95 -6.99
N HIS A 206 7.11 -8.05 -7.41
CA HIS A 206 8.44 -8.40 -7.90
C HIS A 206 9.38 -8.92 -6.81
N TYR A 207 9.08 -8.65 -5.55
CA TYR A 207 9.82 -9.16 -4.39
C TYR A 207 9.22 -10.43 -3.80
N SER A 208 8.22 -11.01 -4.46
CA SER A 208 7.64 -12.30 -4.07
C SER A 208 8.33 -13.46 -4.77
N ASP A 209 8.56 -14.55 -4.03
CA ASP A 209 9.03 -15.82 -4.62
C ASP A 209 7.86 -16.68 -5.13
N GLU A 210 6.62 -16.26 -4.85
CA GLU A 210 5.40 -16.94 -5.25
C GLU A 210 4.84 -16.33 -6.53
N SER A 211 4.23 -17.17 -7.38
CA SER A 211 3.48 -16.67 -8.52
C SER A 211 2.17 -16.05 -8.05
N VAL A 212 1.93 -14.82 -8.46
CA VAL A 212 0.65 -14.14 -8.21
C VAL A 212 -0.48 -14.79 -9.02
N SER A 213 -1.69 -14.80 -8.48
CA SER A 213 -2.84 -15.39 -9.17
C SER A 213 -3.31 -14.54 -10.37
N ALA A 214 -4.04 -15.16 -11.29
CA ALA A 214 -4.65 -14.44 -12.39
C ALA A 214 -5.70 -13.41 -11.90
N HIS A 215 -6.40 -13.70 -10.81
CA HIS A 215 -7.38 -12.78 -10.22
C HIS A 215 -6.68 -11.54 -9.65
N PHE A 216 -5.58 -11.71 -8.92
CA PHE A 216 -4.78 -10.59 -8.43
C PHE A 216 -4.22 -9.73 -9.57
N CYS A 217 -3.68 -10.36 -10.63
CA CYS A 217 -3.23 -9.62 -11.81
C CYS A 217 -4.36 -8.79 -12.46
N MET A 218 -5.58 -9.33 -12.55
CA MET A 218 -6.74 -8.60 -13.08
C MET A 218 -7.14 -7.43 -12.16
N ALA A 219 -7.08 -7.62 -10.84
CA ALA A 219 -7.36 -6.55 -9.88
C ALA A 219 -6.33 -5.41 -10.00
N LEU A 220 -5.03 -5.72 -10.14
CA LEU A 220 -4.00 -4.72 -10.38
C LEU A 220 -4.20 -4.01 -11.71
N GLN A 221 -4.47 -4.75 -12.80
CA GLN A 221 -4.72 -4.17 -14.11
C GLN A 221 -5.90 -3.18 -14.08
N LYS A 222 -6.96 -3.50 -13.35
CA LYS A 222 -8.09 -2.58 -13.17
C LYS A 222 -7.71 -1.38 -12.34
N ALA A 223 -7.00 -1.55 -11.22
CA ALA A 223 -6.56 -0.43 -10.37
C ALA A 223 -5.64 0.53 -11.13
N THR A 224 -4.75 0.02 -12.00
CA THR A 224 -3.77 0.79 -12.77
C THR A 224 -4.22 1.14 -14.19
N ALA A 225 -5.51 1.08 -14.49
CA ALA A 225 -6.04 1.51 -15.77
C ALA A 225 -5.74 3.01 -16.02
N VAL A 226 -5.35 3.35 -17.25
CA VAL A 226 -5.01 4.74 -17.63
C VAL A 226 -6.21 5.66 -17.49
N SER A 227 -7.38 5.21 -17.98
CA SER A 227 -8.64 5.91 -17.82
C SER A 227 -9.19 5.74 -16.41
N THR A 228 -9.53 6.83 -15.74
CA THR A 228 -10.15 6.80 -14.41
C THR A 228 -11.50 6.05 -14.41
N ALA A 229 -12.24 6.11 -15.52
CA ALA A 229 -13.53 5.42 -15.67
C ALA A 229 -13.40 3.88 -15.69
N ASP A 230 -12.22 3.36 -16.04
CA ASP A 230 -11.96 1.92 -16.10
C ASP A 230 -11.38 1.37 -14.78
N ARG A 231 -11.05 2.28 -13.82
CA ARG A 231 -10.57 1.90 -12.48
C ARG A 231 -11.72 1.49 -11.57
N TYR A 232 -11.38 1.10 -10.36
CA TYR A 232 -12.36 0.97 -9.28
C TYR A 232 -12.96 2.34 -8.96
N GLU A 233 -14.28 2.38 -8.78
CA GLU A 233 -15.00 3.61 -8.41
C GLU A 233 -14.58 4.09 -7.03
N THR A 234 -14.36 3.16 -6.09
CA THR A 234 -13.94 3.43 -4.72
C THR A 234 -12.82 2.48 -4.30
N ILE A 235 -12.02 2.91 -3.33
CA ILE A 235 -10.97 2.07 -2.74
C ILE A 235 -11.56 0.82 -2.03
N LEU A 236 -12.80 0.91 -1.55
CA LEU A 236 -13.48 -0.22 -0.92
C LEU A 236 -13.70 -1.38 -1.89
N LEU A 237 -14.07 -1.10 -3.15
CA LEU A 237 -14.23 -2.13 -4.17
C LEU A 237 -12.89 -2.83 -4.51
N PHE A 238 -11.79 -2.09 -4.51
CA PHE A 238 -10.46 -2.68 -4.69
C PHE A 238 -10.09 -3.56 -3.48
N ARG A 239 -10.33 -3.08 -2.27
CA ARG A 239 -10.15 -3.84 -1.03
C ARG A 239 -10.92 -5.16 -1.01
N GLU A 240 -12.20 -5.14 -1.42
CA GLU A 240 -13.03 -6.35 -1.50
C GLU A 240 -12.45 -7.41 -2.44
N ASP A 241 -11.86 -7.00 -3.56
CA ASP A 241 -11.24 -7.94 -4.50
C ASP A 241 -9.93 -8.53 -3.91
N LEU A 242 -9.14 -7.74 -3.17
CA LEU A 242 -7.97 -8.24 -2.42
C LEU A 242 -8.38 -9.21 -1.31
N GLU A 243 -9.48 -8.95 -0.59
CA GLU A 243 -10.01 -9.84 0.45
C GLU A 243 -10.51 -11.18 -0.11
N LYS A 244 -11.20 -11.14 -1.25
CA LYS A 244 -11.63 -12.37 -1.94
C LYS A 244 -10.42 -13.23 -2.31
N GLU A 245 -9.35 -12.60 -2.80
CA GLU A 245 -8.11 -13.29 -3.13
C GLU A 245 -7.46 -13.90 -1.87
N LEU A 246 -7.38 -13.13 -0.78
CA LEU A 246 -6.84 -13.60 0.49
C LEU A 246 -7.64 -14.78 1.05
N THR A 247 -8.97 -14.70 1.02
CA THR A 247 -9.84 -15.78 1.51
C THR A 247 -9.78 -17.02 0.63
N ALA A 248 -9.68 -16.86 -0.70
CA ALA A 248 -9.49 -17.96 -1.63
C ALA A 248 -8.16 -18.70 -1.39
N ALA A 249 -7.10 -17.97 -1.01
CA ALA A 249 -5.81 -18.56 -0.64
C ALA A 249 -5.90 -19.40 0.65
N TYR A 250 -6.81 -19.04 1.57
CA TYR A 250 -7.05 -19.79 2.82
C TYR A 250 -8.07 -20.93 2.67
N ASP A 251 -8.81 -21.03 1.57
CA ASP A 251 -9.74 -22.14 1.33
C ASP A 251 -8.94 -23.37 0.89
N PRO A 252 -8.72 -24.37 1.76
CA PRO A 252 -7.98 -25.57 1.42
C PRO A 252 -8.70 -26.37 0.31
N VAL A 253 -9.96 -26.04 -0.03
CA VAL A 253 -10.72 -26.68 -1.09
C VAL A 253 -10.39 -26.07 -2.47
N SER A 254 -10.00 -24.78 -2.53
CA SER A 254 -9.72 -24.08 -3.79
C SER A 254 -8.39 -24.50 -4.44
N HIS A 255 -7.42 -24.98 -3.65
CA HIS A 255 -6.12 -25.47 -4.14
C HIS A 255 -6.03 -26.99 -4.28
N LEU A 256 -7.06 -27.73 -3.86
CA LEU A 256 -7.12 -29.16 -4.10
C LEU A 256 -7.62 -29.39 -5.53
N THR A 257 -6.68 -29.47 -6.48
CA THR A 257 -6.94 -30.15 -7.74
C THR A 257 -7.27 -31.62 -7.42
N ARG A 258 -8.54 -31.90 -7.14
CA ARG A 258 -8.99 -33.26 -6.90
C ARG A 258 -8.93 -34.01 -8.21
N LYS A 259 -8.01 -34.96 -8.31
CA LYS A 259 -7.98 -35.90 -9.41
C LYS A 259 -8.97 -37.01 -9.09
N ILE A 260 -10.04 -37.12 -9.90
CA ILE A 260 -11.00 -38.23 -9.83
C ILE A 260 -10.62 -39.21 -10.93
N PHE A 261 -10.22 -40.40 -10.53
CA PHE A 261 -9.89 -41.47 -11.46
C PHE A 261 -11.13 -42.36 -11.68
N VAL A 262 -11.53 -42.52 -12.90
CA VAL A 262 -12.64 -43.40 -13.31
C VAL A 262 -12.06 -44.57 -14.09
N PHE A 263 -12.18 -45.78 -13.54
CA PHE A 263 -11.65 -46.99 -14.13
C PHE A 263 -12.79 -47.88 -14.60
N GLY A 264 -12.68 -48.43 -15.82
CA GLY A 264 -13.55 -49.46 -16.33
C GLY A 264 -12.94 -50.84 -16.06
N SER A 265 -13.78 -51.80 -15.69
CA SER A 265 -13.36 -53.20 -15.50
C SER A 265 -13.06 -53.93 -16.80
N LYS A 266 -13.52 -53.44 -17.92
CA LYS A 266 -13.28 -53.91 -19.29
C LYS A 266 -13.59 -52.85 -20.31
N THR A 267 -13.15 -53.07 -21.56
CA THR A 267 -13.45 -52.17 -22.68
C THR A 267 -14.98 -52.09 -22.93
N GLY A 268 -15.49 -50.87 -23.17
CA GLY A 268 -16.90 -50.63 -23.50
C GLY A 268 -17.86 -50.50 -22.34
N VAL A 269 -17.38 -50.39 -21.08
CA VAL A 269 -18.26 -50.20 -19.90
C VAL A 269 -18.74 -48.74 -19.71
N GLY A 270 -18.47 -47.84 -20.65
CA GLY A 270 -18.98 -46.45 -20.62
C GLY A 270 -18.19 -45.49 -19.72
N THR A 271 -16.96 -45.82 -19.35
CA THR A 271 -16.10 -45.01 -18.48
C THR A 271 -15.94 -43.58 -19.01
N THR A 272 -15.64 -43.41 -20.28
CA THR A 272 -15.51 -42.10 -20.94
C THR A 272 -16.81 -41.29 -20.85
N HIS A 273 -17.97 -41.92 -21.05
CA HIS A 273 -19.26 -41.25 -20.96
C HIS A 273 -19.57 -40.78 -19.54
N ILE A 274 -19.28 -41.59 -18.55
CA ILE A 274 -19.43 -41.24 -17.12
C ILE A 274 -18.49 -40.08 -16.75
N SER A 275 -17.25 -40.13 -17.21
CA SER A 275 -16.25 -39.06 -16.92
C SER A 275 -16.67 -37.74 -17.53
N ILE A 276 -17.15 -37.71 -18.78
CA ILE A 276 -17.63 -36.48 -19.43
C ILE A 276 -18.89 -35.95 -18.73
N SER A 277 -19.82 -36.83 -18.35
CA SER A 277 -21.02 -36.44 -17.60
C SER A 277 -20.69 -35.85 -16.24
N LEU A 278 -19.70 -36.41 -15.54
CA LEU A 278 -19.23 -35.92 -14.26
C LEU A 278 -18.59 -34.51 -14.39
N VAL A 279 -17.75 -34.32 -15.41
CA VAL A 279 -17.15 -32.99 -15.71
C VAL A 279 -18.25 -31.97 -16.05
N SER A 280 -19.25 -32.34 -16.84
CA SER A 280 -20.37 -31.47 -17.16
C SER A 280 -21.15 -31.06 -15.89
N CYS A 281 -21.44 -32.02 -15.01
CA CYS A 281 -22.15 -31.79 -13.76
C CYS A 281 -21.34 -30.85 -12.81
N LEU A 282 -20.03 -31.08 -12.68
CA LEU A 282 -19.15 -30.24 -11.86
C LEU A 282 -19.11 -28.82 -12.37
N ASN A 283 -18.92 -28.62 -13.68
CA ASN A 283 -18.91 -27.27 -14.28
C ASN A 283 -20.26 -26.54 -14.11
N GLN A 284 -21.39 -27.25 -14.23
CA GLN A 284 -22.73 -26.68 -14.00
C GLN A 284 -22.93 -26.30 -12.50
N SER A 285 -22.25 -26.99 -11.60
CA SER A 285 -22.29 -26.73 -10.17
C SER A 285 -21.27 -25.68 -9.70
N GLY A 286 -20.56 -25.02 -10.63
CA GLY A 286 -19.57 -23.96 -10.31
C GLY A 286 -18.18 -24.51 -9.96
N TYR A 287 -17.91 -25.79 -10.11
CA TYR A 287 -16.61 -26.41 -9.90
C TYR A 287 -15.90 -26.61 -11.24
N PRO A 288 -14.86 -25.80 -11.59
CA PRO A 288 -14.14 -25.97 -12.85
C PRO A 288 -13.52 -27.37 -12.95
N ALA A 289 -13.88 -28.12 -13.97
CA ALA A 289 -13.39 -29.47 -14.18
C ALA A 289 -13.04 -29.71 -15.64
N VAL A 290 -11.99 -30.49 -15.86
CA VAL A 290 -11.51 -30.88 -17.21
C VAL A 290 -11.39 -32.40 -17.28
N TYR A 291 -11.82 -32.98 -18.39
CA TYR A 291 -11.61 -34.40 -18.71
C TYR A 291 -10.25 -34.59 -19.40
N MET A 292 -9.46 -35.50 -18.88
CA MET A 292 -8.25 -35.97 -19.56
C MET A 292 -8.28 -37.51 -19.69
N GLU A 293 -8.12 -38.00 -20.90
CA GLU A 293 -7.97 -39.42 -21.15
C GLU A 293 -6.51 -39.81 -21.10
N HIS A 294 -6.19 -40.76 -20.22
CA HIS A 294 -4.83 -41.29 -20.11
C HIS A 294 -4.83 -42.70 -20.76
N HIS A 295 -4.28 -42.79 -21.96
CA HIS A 295 -3.97 -44.10 -22.55
C HIS A 295 -2.72 -44.63 -21.85
N ALA A 296 -2.86 -45.74 -21.12
CA ALA A 296 -1.69 -46.51 -20.69
C ALA A 296 -1.05 -47.06 -21.97
N SER A 297 0.05 -46.42 -22.39
CA SER A 297 0.92 -47.01 -23.40
C SER A 297 1.46 -48.33 -22.84
N ASP A 298 1.39 -49.38 -23.65
CA ASP A 298 1.88 -50.75 -23.41
C ASP A 298 3.36 -50.76 -22.96
N SER A 299 3.63 -50.51 -21.71
CA SER A 299 4.95 -50.64 -21.09
C SER A 299 4.95 -51.57 -19.87
N LEU A 300 4.12 -52.60 -19.90
CA LEU A 300 4.20 -53.73 -18.98
C LEU A 300 4.45 -55.03 -19.75
N HIS A 301 5.45 -55.04 -20.63
CA HIS A 301 6.06 -56.26 -21.17
C HIS A 301 7.56 -56.04 -21.30
N SER A 302 8.30 -56.30 -20.23
CA SER A 302 9.62 -56.94 -20.21
C SER A 302 10.04 -57.16 -18.74
#